data_f8451e4dc7372b2091454f2d4946b679
#
_entry.id   f8451e4dc7372b2091454f2d4946b679
#
_cell.length_a   1.000
_cell.length_b   1.000
_cell.length_c   1.000
_cell.angle_alpha   90.00
_cell.angle_beta   90.00
_cell.angle_gamma   90.00
#
_symmetry.space_group_name_H-M   'P 1'
#
loop_
_entity.id
_entity.type
_entity.pdbx_description
1 polymer ?
#
loop_
_entity_poly.entity_id
_entity_poly.type
_entity_poly.pdbx_seq_one_letter_code
_entity_poly.pdbx_strand_id
1 'polypeptide(L)'
;MSKKRKRAAPKGQNKKKIENSGYSGGGANLSSNILKSWFPVKLSSKSDIDRNLQILRNRASDEAINTPIGAAAVNTSTLNAVGTGLTLFPRLKHRILGISPDDAREWSRRVRQEFDMWASSKDCDVYRRNNFYDLQYIAYMAYLTDGDSFALFRRKMPTSWMPYSLRLQVLEANRVSNPLLSGNTAPYGISSVEMRNTDNGNRIVSGVEVDDDGAIAAYWVSNKVPFDRIDVDGIVEWQRVEAFGPRTGMPNILQICHDVRADQYRGVPYLAPVIETLKQVSRYTTAELASAIVKTFFSLFFTQSATSMDVGDVLGNPYGSYEGESVDESHAPIVDVGEYALGAGTLNALPKGVDVKAVDASNAQSTFKPFLDELIKQVGAALNIPSEVLTKAFTSSYSASRAALLQAWDEFKARRVWFARDFCQPVYEAWLTEAVATGRIEAPGFFDDPLIRNAWCNAEWFGPAMSILDPTKDVTGSHLRVLYGLSTREREAAEMTGSDYEDNLAQIAYEREKMQELGVTESDKTISSASAAAGDGQDEQSDEKGDETDEKMLENPQRGRFL
;
A
#
# COMPACT_ATOMS: atom_id res chain seq x y z
N MET A 1 56.23 59.66 -46.99
CA MET A 1 55.95 59.41 -45.57
C MET A 1 54.84 58.36 -45.45
N SER A 2 55.29 57.09 -45.17
CA SER A 2 54.39 55.93 -45.09
C SER A 2 53.95 55.68 -43.64
N LYS A 3 52.66 55.75 -43.31
CA LYS A 3 52.11 55.44 -41.99
C LYS A 3 51.96 53.92 -41.86
N LYS A 4 52.78 53.29 -41.04
CA LYS A 4 52.66 51.89 -40.60
C LYS A 4 51.41 51.74 -39.73
N ARG A 5 50.43 50.92 -40.18
CA ARG A 5 49.32 50.45 -39.38
C ARG A 5 49.85 49.42 -38.37
N LYS A 6 49.69 49.69 -37.06
CA LYS A 6 49.91 48.73 -35.98
C LYS A 6 48.80 47.67 -36.03
N ARG A 7 49.17 46.40 -36.24
CA ARG A 7 48.29 45.25 -36.07
C ARG A 7 47.93 45.13 -34.57
N ALA A 8 46.65 45.15 -34.29
CA ALA A 8 46.12 44.84 -32.95
C ALA A 8 46.37 43.35 -32.62
N ALA A 9 46.90 43.10 -31.43
CA ALA A 9 47.09 41.76 -30.92
C ALA A 9 45.74 41.02 -30.73
N PRO A 10 45.66 39.72 -30.96
CA PRO A 10 44.45 38.97 -30.78
C PRO A 10 44.06 39.00 -29.30
N LYS A 11 42.79 39.38 -29.00
CA LYS A 11 42.19 39.29 -27.68
C LYS A 11 42.24 37.84 -27.23
N GLY A 12 42.99 37.57 -26.19
CA GLY A 12 43.05 36.25 -25.55
C GLY A 12 41.64 35.79 -25.19
N GLN A 13 41.28 34.62 -25.69
CA GLN A 13 40.12 33.92 -25.24
C GLN A 13 40.26 33.64 -23.72
N ASN A 14 39.48 34.33 -22.90
CA ASN A 14 39.34 34.00 -21.51
C ASN A 14 38.82 32.55 -21.43
N LYS A 15 39.75 31.63 -21.18
CA LYS A 15 39.39 30.28 -20.77
C LYS A 15 38.55 30.44 -19.49
N LYS A 16 37.26 30.22 -19.58
CA LYS A 16 36.37 30.13 -18.40
C LYS A 16 37.01 29.07 -17.48
N LYS A 17 37.52 29.50 -16.35
CA LYS A 17 37.87 28.57 -15.28
C LYS A 17 36.64 27.79 -14.93
N ILE A 18 36.69 26.48 -15.05
CA ILE A 18 35.63 25.59 -14.53
C ILE A 18 35.85 25.58 -13.03
N GLU A 19 35.09 26.39 -12.32
CA GLU A 19 35.00 26.32 -10.86
C GLU A 19 33.97 25.30 -10.49
N ASN A 20 34.32 24.40 -9.58
CA ASN A 20 33.32 23.48 -9.00
C ASN A 20 32.41 24.29 -8.09
N SER A 21 31.20 24.59 -8.58
CA SER A 21 30.21 25.38 -7.88
C SER A 21 29.31 24.54 -6.95
N GLY A 22 29.66 23.25 -6.75
CA GLY A 22 28.83 22.33 -5.97
C GLY A 22 27.41 22.22 -6.56
N TYR A 23 26.39 22.27 -5.71
CA TYR A 23 24.99 22.19 -6.13
C TYR A 23 24.41 23.50 -6.69
N SER A 24 25.15 24.61 -6.69
CA SER A 24 24.67 25.89 -7.20
C SER A 24 24.47 25.91 -8.73
N GLY A 25 25.08 24.95 -9.46
CA GLY A 25 24.80 24.70 -10.87
C GLY A 25 23.64 23.74 -11.15
N GLY A 26 23.09 23.13 -10.10
CA GLY A 26 22.00 22.12 -10.15
C GLY A 26 20.79 22.55 -9.34
N GLY A 27 20.34 21.70 -8.41
CA GLY A 27 19.13 21.91 -7.61
C GLY A 27 19.09 23.19 -6.76
N ALA A 28 20.25 23.76 -6.39
CA ALA A 28 20.34 25.03 -5.66
C ALA A 28 20.53 26.25 -6.60
N ASN A 29 20.22 26.12 -7.88
CA ASN A 29 20.37 27.20 -8.86
C ASN A 29 19.22 28.22 -8.73
N LEU A 30 19.53 29.43 -8.26
CA LEU A 30 18.59 30.53 -8.11
C LEU A 30 18.32 31.28 -9.42
N SER A 31 19.11 31.07 -10.48
CA SER A 31 18.97 31.74 -11.77
C SER A 31 18.22 30.92 -12.82
N SER A 32 17.95 29.65 -12.57
CA SER A 32 17.20 28.76 -13.46
C SER A 32 15.76 29.24 -13.60
N ASN A 33 15.24 29.32 -14.82
CA ASN A 33 13.85 29.71 -15.07
C ASN A 33 12.82 28.80 -14.38
N ILE A 34 13.17 27.54 -14.16
CA ILE A 34 12.31 26.54 -13.49
C ILE A 34 12.35 26.70 -11.97
N LEU A 35 13.53 27.04 -11.41
CA LEU A 35 13.77 27.01 -9.95
C LEU A 35 13.71 28.38 -9.28
N LYS A 36 13.82 29.48 -10.03
CA LYS A 36 13.95 30.86 -9.52
C LYS A 36 12.81 31.35 -8.63
N SER A 37 11.61 30.75 -8.76
CA SER A 37 10.42 31.08 -7.96
C SER A 37 10.05 30.00 -6.95
N TRP A 38 10.86 28.95 -6.84
CA TRP A 38 10.58 27.82 -5.97
C TRP A 38 11.54 27.81 -4.77
N PHE A 39 11.02 28.26 -3.60
CA PHE A 39 11.76 28.36 -2.34
C PHE A 39 11.06 27.55 -1.25
N PRO A 40 11.14 26.21 -1.30
CA PRO A 40 10.54 25.39 -0.25
C PRO A 40 11.29 25.57 1.07
N VAL A 41 10.54 25.69 2.17
CA VAL A 41 11.09 25.73 3.52
C VAL A 41 10.89 24.38 4.18
N LYS A 42 11.99 23.77 4.62
CA LYS A 42 11.93 22.54 5.43
C LYS A 42 11.54 22.91 6.86
N LEU A 43 10.34 22.57 7.26
CA LEU A 43 9.85 22.75 8.61
C LEU A 43 10.13 21.50 9.48
N SER A 44 9.83 21.59 10.77
CA SER A 44 9.87 20.44 11.67
C SER A 44 8.83 19.38 11.26
N SER A 45 9.05 18.13 11.64
CA SER A 45 8.09 17.04 11.45
C SER A 45 6.69 17.42 11.91
N LYS A 46 6.57 18.00 13.09
CA LYS A 46 5.34 18.52 13.68
C LYS A 46 4.63 19.55 12.79
N SER A 47 5.38 20.52 12.22
CA SER A 47 4.78 21.57 11.38
C SER A 47 4.36 21.05 10.01
N ASP A 48 5.09 20.10 9.44
CA ASP A 48 4.80 19.54 8.13
C ASP A 48 3.68 18.49 8.18
N ILE A 49 3.67 17.63 9.21
CA ILE A 49 2.76 16.51 9.34
C ILE A 49 1.50 16.90 10.14
N ASP A 50 1.65 17.22 11.43
CA ASP A 50 0.51 17.32 12.34
C ASP A 50 -0.48 18.42 11.96
N ARG A 51 0.00 19.54 11.42
CA ARG A 51 -0.87 20.62 10.94
C ARG A 51 -1.77 20.20 9.78
N ASN A 52 -1.30 19.30 8.93
CA ASN A 52 -1.99 18.84 7.73
C ASN A 52 -2.69 17.49 7.92
N LEU A 53 -2.43 16.82 9.05
CA LEU A 53 -2.74 15.40 9.25
C LEU A 53 -4.23 15.08 9.08
N GLN A 54 -5.12 15.88 9.67
CA GLN A 54 -6.56 15.65 9.58
C GLN A 54 -7.07 15.72 8.13
N ILE A 55 -6.57 16.68 7.35
CA ILE A 55 -6.94 16.83 5.95
C ILE A 55 -6.39 15.64 5.14
N LEU A 56 -5.14 15.24 5.40
CA LEU A 56 -4.51 14.10 4.73
C LEU A 56 -5.25 12.80 5.01
N ARG A 57 -5.63 12.54 6.27
CA ARG A 57 -6.42 11.36 6.66
C ARG A 57 -7.76 11.31 5.97
N ASN A 58 -8.53 12.41 6.03
CA ASN A 58 -9.84 12.46 5.40
C ASN A 58 -9.77 12.20 3.89
N ARG A 59 -8.76 12.77 3.21
CA ARG A 59 -8.57 12.57 1.78
C ARG A 59 -8.06 11.17 1.45
N ALA A 60 -7.11 10.65 2.23
CA ALA A 60 -6.58 9.30 2.02
C ALA A 60 -7.66 8.23 2.24
N SER A 61 -8.49 8.40 3.26
CA SER A 61 -9.64 7.54 3.53
C SER A 61 -10.66 7.59 2.40
N ASP A 62 -10.99 8.79 1.86
CA ASP A 62 -11.87 8.94 0.70
C ASP A 62 -11.30 8.23 -0.53
N GLU A 63 -10.02 8.42 -0.83
CA GLU A 63 -9.36 7.74 -1.96
C GLU A 63 -9.29 6.22 -1.78
N ALA A 64 -9.06 5.73 -0.56
CA ALA A 64 -9.01 4.30 -0.26
C ALA A 64 -10.39 3.61 -0.40
N ILE A 65 -11.48 4.33 -0.15
CA ILE A 65 -12.85 3.79 -0.20
C ILE A 65 -13.47 3.98 -1.57
N ASN A 66 -13.33 5.17 -2.17
CA ASN A 66 -14.12 5.61 -3.30
C ASN A 66 -13.38 5.54 -4.64
N THR A 67 -12.05 5.30 -4.67
CA THR A 67 -11.30 5.20 -5.93
C THR A 67 -10.78 3.78 -6.16
N PRO A 68 -10.94 3.22 -7.38
CA PRO A 68 -10.48 1.86 -7.67
C PRO A 68 -8.99 1.65 -7.45
N ILE A 69 -8.16 2.61 -7.85
CA ILE A 69 -6.69 2.50 -7.74
C ILE A 69 -6.24 2.70 -6.30
N GLY A 70 -6.84 3.65 -5.55
CA GLY A 70 -6.56 3.85 -4.13
C GLY A 70 -6.93 2.61 -3.31
N ALA A 71 -8.12 2.07 -3.52
CA ALA A 71 -8.58 0.83 -2.90
C ALA A 71 -7.65 -0.35 -3.26
N ALA A 72 -7.26 -0.48 -4.54
CA ALA A 72 -6.35 -1.54 -4.99
C ALA A 72 -4.98 -1.45 -4.29
N ALA A 73 -4.42 -0.25 -4.13
CA ALA A 73 -3.13 -0.05 -3.46
C ALA A 73 -3.16 -0.50 -2.00
N VAL A 74 -4.17 -0.05 -1.23
CA VAL A 74 -4.31 -0.38 0.19
C VAL A 74 -4.60 -1.87 0.39
N ASN A 75 -5.55 -2.42 -0.38
CA ASN A 75 -5.93 -3.83 -0.29
C ASN A 75 -4.78 -4.76 -0.71
N THR A 76 -4.04 -4.42 -1.77
CA THR A 76 -2.89 -5.23 -2.23
C THR A 76 -1.78 -5.24 -1.18
N SER A 77 -1.47 -4.09 -0.58
CA SER A 77 -0.49 -4.01 0.50
C SER A 77 -0.92 -4.84 1.71
N THR A 78 -2.18 -4.69 2.16
CA THR A 78 -2.70 -5.42 3.32
C THR A 78 -2.73 -6.93 3.10
N LEU A 79 -3.21 -7.37 1.93
CA LEU A 79 -3.30 -8.78 1.60
C LEU A 79 -1.93 -9.47 1.55
N ASN A 80 -0.92 -8.81 0.99
CA ASN A 80 0.41 -9.41 0.83
C ASN A 80 1.31 -9.22 2.06
N ALA A 81 1.13 -8.16 2.86
CA ALA A 81 1.90 -7.98 4.08
C ALA A 81 1.36 -8.82 5.25
N VAL A 82 0.05 -8.77 5.51
CA VAL A 82 -0.60 -9.41 6.66
C VAL A 82 -1.48 -10.59 6.24
N GLY A 83 -2.26 -10.42 5.16
CA GLY A 83 -3.16 -11.45 4.64
C GLY A 83 -4.19 -11.89 5.67
N THR A 84 -4.23 -13.19 5.97
CA THR A 84 -5.12 -13.78 6.97
C THR A 84 -4.59 -13.67 8.41
N GLY A 85 -3.50 -12.92 8.62
CA GLY A 85 -2.82 -12.77 9.89
C GLY A 85 -1.44 -13.45 9.91
N LEU A 86 -0.55 -12.88 10.70
CA LEU A 86 0.80 -13.42 10.92
C LEU A 86 0.76 -14.48 12.01
N THR A 87 1.36 -15.61 11.72
CA THR A 87 1.45 -16.76 12.62
C THR A 87 2.72 -16.70 13.48
N LEU A 88 2.59 -16.99 14.74
CA LEU A 88 3.68 -17.03 15.73
C LEU A 88 4.52 -18.29 15.57
N PHE A 89 5.85 -18.11 15.53
CA PHE A 89 6.84 -19.17 15.65
C PHE A 89 7.85 -18.81 16.75
N PRO A 90 7.72 -19.34 17.98
CA PRO A 90 8.68 -19.08 19.04
C PRO A 90 10.07 -19.62 18.65
N ARG A 91 11.10 -18.78 18.80
CA ARG A 91 12.50 -19.09 18.47
C ARG A 91 13.39 -18.85 19.66
N LEU A 92 13.33 -19.76 20.62
CA LEU A 92 14.08 -19.59 21.86
C LEU A 92 15.57 -19.51 21.63
N LYS A 93 16.22 -18.63 22.37
CA LYS A 93 17.69 -18.59 22.45
C LYS A 93 18.17 -19.63 23.47
N HIS A 94 17.98 -20.92 23.14
CA HIS A 94 18.22 -22.07 24.02
C HIS A 94 19.61 -22.08 24.69
N ARG A 95 20.65 -21.55 24.00
CA ARG A 95 22.00 -21.43 24.57
C ARG A 95 22.07 -20.45 25.74
N ILE A 96 21.31 -19.35 25.70
CA ILE A 96 21.22 -18.38 26.81
C ILE A 96 20.44 -18.97 27.96
N LEU A 97 19.40 -19.74 27.67
CA LEU A 97 18.53 -20.36 28.65
C LEU A 97 19.15 -21.61 29.29
N GLY A 98 20.21 -22.16 28.71
CA GLY A 98 20.86 -23.38 29.22
C GLY A 98 20.00 -24.65 29.06
N ILE A 99 19.05 -24.67 28.14
CA ILE A 99 18.16 -25.78 27.83
C ILE A 99 18.60 -26.53 26.56
N SER A 100 18.20 -27.80 26.45
CA SER A 100 18.49 -28.59 25.27
C SER A 100 17.69 -28.08 24.06
N PRO A 101 18.17 -28.30 22.83
CA PRO A 101 17.39 -27.96 21.63
C PRO A 101 16.03 -28.67 21.56
N ASP A 102 15.93 -29.87 22.07
CA ASP A 102 14.70 -30.66 22.08
C ASP A 102 13.68 -30.13 23.09
N ASP A 103 14.11 -29.76 24.29
CA ASP A 103 13.26 -29.07 25.27
C ASP A 103 12.78 -27.72 24.74
N ALA A 104 13.64 -27.01 24.04
CA ALA A 104 13.27 -25.73 23.41
C ALA A 104 12.18 -25.90 22.34
N ARG A 105 12.23 -26.98 21.55
CA ARG A 105 11.20 -27.30 20.54
C ARG A 105 9.88 -27.68 21.21
N GLU A 106 9.92 -28.57 22.22
CA GLU A 106 8.71 -28.96 22.93
C GLU A 106 8.02 -27.76 23.59
N TRP A 107 8.79 -26.90 24.23
CA TRP A 107 8.30 -25.67 24.81
C TRP A 107 7.69 -24.75 23.71
N SER A 108 8.36 -24.56 22.58
CA SER A 108 7.87 -23.72 21.47
C SER A 108 6.54 -24.24 20.92
N ARG A 109 6.40 -25.56 20.78
CA ARG A 109 5.15 -26.19 20.34
C ARG A 109 4.02 -25.94 21.34
N ARG A 110 4.28 -26.14 22.65
CA ARG A 110 3.29 -25.90 23.70
C ARG A 110 2.84 -24.42 23.72
N VAL A 111 3.79 -23.48 23.65
CA VAL A 111 3.50 -22.06 23.64
C VAL A 111 2.68 -21.68 22.41
N ARG A 112 3.01 -22.22 21.26
CA ARG A 112 2.26 -21.97 20.02
C ARG A 112 0.81 -22.44 20.15
N GLN A 113 0.58 -23.64 20.68
CA GLN A 113 -0.77 -24.16 20.90
C GLN A 113 -1.58 -23.30 21.88
N GLU A 114 -0.97 -22.90 23.00
CA GLU A 114 -1.61 -22.05 24.00
C GLU A 114 -1.86 -20.63 23.49
N PHE A 115 -0.93 -20.08 22.72
CA PHE A 115 -1.11 -18.77 22.08
C PHE A 115 -2.23 -18.82 21.04
N ASP A 116 -2.27 -19.85 20.20
CA ASP A 116 -3.29 -19.99 19.17
C ASP A 116 -4.69 -20.15 19.78
N MET A 117 -4.84 -20.85 20.89
CA MET A 117 -6.10 -20.92 21.64
C MET A 117 -6.60 -19.52 22.02
N TRP A 118 -5.71 -18.62 22.45
CA TRP A 118 -6.07 -17.23 22.75
C TRP A 118 -6.27 -16.41 21.47
N ALA A 119 -5.39 -16.54 20.49
CA ALA A 119 -5.36 -15.75 19.28
C ALA A 119 -6.54 -16.05 18.34
N SER A 120 -6.94 -17.31 18.22
CA SER A 120 -8.07 -17.75 17.40
C SER A 120 -9.43 -17.43 18.03
N SER A 121 -9.45 -17.16 19.34
CA SER A 121 -10.67 -16.83 20.06
C SER A 121 -11.05 -15.36 19.89
N LYS A 122 -12.35 -15.09 19.69
CA LYS A 122 -12.89 -13.73 19.73
C LYS A 122 -12.81 -13.07 21.12
N ASP A 123 -12.52 -13.85 22.16
CA ASP A 123 -12.32 -13.31 23.50
C ASP A 123 -11.00 -12.54 23.64
N CYS A 124 -10.08 -12.62 22.69
CA CYS A 124 -8.89 -11.75 22.66
C CYS A 124 -9.24 -10.30 22.36
N ASP A 125 -10.38 -10.03 21.74
CA ASP A 125 -10.91 -8.71 21.44
C ASP A 125 -11.84 -8.20 22.56
N VAL A 126 -11.69 -6.94 22.93
CA VAL A 126 -12.59 -6.27 23.92
C VAL A 126 -14.05 -6.32 23.47
N TYR A 127 -14.28 -6.17 22.16
CA TYR A 127 -15.60 -6.16 21.56
C TYR A 127 -16.14 -7.55 21.23
N ARG A 128 -15.32 -8.60 21.36
CA ARG A 128 -15.67 -9.99 21.03
C ARG A 128 -16.17 -10.18 19.60
N ARG A 129 -15.66 -9.43 18.66
CA ARG A 129 -16.04 -9.49 17.24
C ARG A 129 -15.01 -10.23 16.40
N ASN A 130 -13.75 -9.96 16.64
CA ASN A 130 -12.62 -10.37 15.83
C ASN A 130 -11.66 -11.25 16.66
N ASN A 131 -10.95 -12.12 16.00
CA ASN A 131 -9.82 -12.83 16.59
C ASN A 131 -8.54 -12.01 16.44
N PHE A 132 -7.41 -12.46 16.94
CA PHE A 132 -6.15 -11.72 16.87
C PHE A 132 -5.67 -11.54 15.43
N TYR A 133 -5.92 -12.49 14.55
CA TYR A 133 -5.54 -12.43 13.15
C TYR A 133 -6.34 -11.36 12.39
N ASP A 134 -7.64 -11.28 12.65
CA ASP A 134 -8.49 -10.20 12.12
C ASP A 134 -8.07 -8.83 12.67
N LEU A 135 -7.70 -8.75 13.96
CA LEU A 135 -7.20 -7.51 14.57
C LEU A 135 -5.89 -7.04 13.95
N GLN A 136 -5.00 -7.95 13.54
CA GLN A 136 -3.81 -7.59 12.78
C GLN A 136 -4.16 -6.93 11.45
N TYR A 137 -5.12 -7.54 10.71
CA TYR A 137 -5.58 -6.99 9.44
C TYR A 137 -6.18 -5.59 9.62
N ILE A 138 -7.06 -5.41 10.60
CA ILE A 138 -7.71 -4.12 10.92
C ILE A 138 -6.67 -3.07 11.32
N ALA A 139 -5.72 -3.42 12.18
CA ALA A 139 -4.68 -2.49 12.64
C ALA A 139 -3.76 -2.05 11.51
N TYR A 140 -3.39 -2.97 10.61
CA TYR A 140 -2.56 -2.65 9.46
C TYR A 140 -3.30 -1.82 8.40
N MET A 141 -4.57 -2.14 8.13
CA MET A 141 -5.43 -1.37 7.25
C MET A 141 -5.60 0.08 7.75
N ALA A 142 -5.90 0.25 9.05
CA ALA A 142 -6.02 1.56 9.66
C ALA A 142 -4.69 2.35 9.59
N TYR A 143 -3.55 1.70 9.79
CA TYR A 143 -2.24 2.31 9.58
C TYR A 143 -2.07 2.83 8.14
N LEU A 144 -2.46 2.06 7.12
CA LEU A 144 -2.33 2.50 5.73
C LEU A 144 -3.24 3.67 5.39
N THR A 145 -4.47 3.67 5.89
CA THR A 145 -5.46 4.72 5.59
C THR A 145 -5.21 6.01 6.37
N ASP A 146 -4.87 5.88 7.66
CA ASP A 146 -4.79 7.02 8.57
C ASP A 146 -3.34 7.43 8.92
N GLY A 147 -2.36 6.58 8.59
CA GLY A 147 -0.94 6.79 8.87
C GLY A 147 -0.48 6.17 10.19
N ASP A 148 -1.37 6.03 11.16
CA ASP A 148 -1.15 5.29 12.40
C ASP A 148 -2.43 4.59 12.86
N SER A 149 -2.29 3.58 13.73
CA SER A 149 -3.36 2.95 14.47
C SER A 149 -2.90 2.65 15.88
N PHE A 150 -3.83 2.39 16.78
CA PHE A 150 -3.51 2.17 18.20
C PHE A 150 -4.13 0.87 18.70
N ALA A 151 -3.45 0.22 19.64
CA ALA A 151 -3.99 -0.94 20.32
C ALA A 151 -3.80 -0.80 21.83
N LEU A 152 -4.90 -0.77 22.58
CA LEU A 152 -4.87 -0.76 24.04
C LEU A 152 -4.88 -2.19 24.58
N PHE A 153 -4.06 -2.41 25.59
CA PHE A 153 -4.12 -3.60 26.42
C PHE A 153 -5.17 -3.42 27.52
N ARG A 154 -6.22 -4.22 27.44
CA ARG A 154 -7.30 -4.26 28.42
C ARG A 154 -7.24 -5.57 29.20
N ARG A 155 -7.80 -5.59 30.39
CA ARG A 155 -7.89 -6.77 31.23
C ARG A 155 -9.36 -7.05 31.55
N LYS A 156 -9.79 -8.31 31.35
CA LYS A 156 -11.10 -8.81 31.75
C LYS A 156 -10.92 -10.05 32.62
N MET A 157 -11.87 -10.31 33.49
CA MET A 157 -11.82 -11.51 34.32
C MET A 157 -11.73 -12.75 33.43
N PRO A 158 -10.79 -13.67 33.73
CA PRO A 158 -10.71 -14.99 33.08
C PRO A 158 -12.01 -15.76 33.22
N THR A 159 -12.29 -16.63 32.28
CA THR A 159 -13.44 -17.53 32.28
C THR A 159 -12.96 -18.98 32.12
N SER A 160 -13.83 -19.97 32.30
CA SER A 160 -13.49 -21.36 32.02
C SER A 160 -13.09 -21.62 30.57
N TRP A 161 -13.57 -20.83 29.64
CA TRP A 161 -13.28 -20.93 28.20
C TRP A 161 -12.03 -20.13 27.80
N MET A 162 -11.75 -19.04 28.52
CA MET A 162 -10.62 -18.14 28.22
C MET A 162 -9.87 -17.83 29.52
N PRO A 163 -8.80 -18.57 29.82
CA PRO A 163 -8.05 -18.45 31.08
C PRO A 163 -7.19 -17.18 31.14
N TYR A 164 -7.00 -16.48 30.05
CA TYR A 164 -6.24 -15.25 29.98
C TYR A 164 -7.13 -14.03 30.21
N SER A 165 -6.60 -13.04 30.93
CA SER A 165 -7.28 -11.75 31.16
C SER A 165 -7.03 -10.75 30.03
N LEU A 166 -5.92 -10.90 29.30
CA LEU A 166 -5.51 -9.98 28.23
C LEU A 166 -6.55 -9.89 27.13
N ARG A 167 -6.92 -8.65 26.79
CA ARG A 167 -7.78 -8.29 25.68
C ARG A 167 -7.17 -7.13 24.93
N LEU A 168 -7.34 -7.12 23.62
CA LEU A 168 -6.92 -6.03 22.75
C LEU A 168 -8.10 -5.15 22.37
N GLN A 169 -7.87 -3.85 22.30
CA GLN A 169 -8.80 -2.89 21.76
C GLN A 169 -8.08 -2.06 20.69
N VAL A 170 -8.31 -2.42 19.42
CA VAL A 170 -7.77 -1.63 18.30
C VAL A 170 -8.62 -0.38 18.12
N LEU A 171 -7.96 0.75 17.92
CA LEU A 171 -8.56 2.06 17.79
C LEU A 171 -8.10 2.73 16.50
N GLU A 172 -9.03 3.44 15.88
CA GLU A 172 -8.71 4.35 14.77
C GLU A 172 -7.87 5.53 15.25
N ALA A 173 -7.02 6.03 14.37
CA ALA A 173 -6.12 7.15 14.63
C ALA A 173 -6.79 8.41 15.17
N ASN A 174 -8.01 8.69 14.72
CA ASN A 174 -8.78 9.87 15.12
C ASN A 174 -9.24 9.84 16.58
N ARG A 175 -9.27 8.66 17.22
CA ARG A 175 -9.59 8.53 18.64
C ARG A 175 -8.44 8.92 19.55
N VAL A 176 -7.23 9.05 19.03
CA VAL A 176 -6.09 9.63 19.75
C VAL A 176 -5.93 11.07 19.25
N SER A 177 -6.37 12.02 20.08
CA SER A 177 -6.44 13.44 19.72
C SER A 177 -6.32 14.31 20.96
N ASN A 178 -6.01 15.58 20.77
CA ASN A 178 -5.94 16.53 21.87
C ASN A 178 -7.32 16.66 22.54
N PRO A 179 -7.41 16.64 23.87
CA PRO A 179 -8.66 16.88 24.57
C PRO A 179 -9.17 18.30 24.26
N LEU A 180 -10.44 18.38 23.90
CA LEU A 180 -11.09 19.67 23.66
C LEU A 180 -11.39 20.31 25.01
N LEU A 181 -10.79 21.44 25.27
CA LEU A 181 -11.25 22.31 26.37
C LEU A 181 -12.66 22.79 26.01
N SER A 182 -13.57 22.64 26.95
CA SER A 182 -14.96 23.09 26.84
C SER A 182 -15.04 24.53 26.31
N GLY A 183 -15.56 24.70 25.08
CA GLY A 183 -15.74 26.00 24.45
C GLY A 183 -14.96 26.24 23.14
N ASN A 184 -13.99 25.45 22.78
CA ASN A 184 -13.22 25.60 21.53
C ASN A 184 -13.78 24.72 20.43
N THR A 185 -14.88 25.12 19.81
CA THR A 185 -15.34 24.61 18.53
C THR A 185 -14.49 25.23 17.42
N ALA A 186 -13.34 24.65 17.12
CA ALA A 186 -12.60 25.03 15.92
C ALA A 186 -13.43 24.64 14.68
N PRO A 187 -13.70 25.57 13.74
CA PRO A 187 -14.34 25.21 12.48
C PRO A 187 -13.48 24.17 11.77
N TYR A 188 -14.11 23.13 11.26
CA TYR A 188 -13.49 21.99 10.57
C TYR A 188 -12.70 20.98 11.43
N GLY A 189 -12.91 20.90 12.74
CA GLY A 189 -12.31 19.85 13.57
C GLY A 189 -10.79 19.94 13.73
N ILE A 190 -10.17 21.06 13.42
CA ILE A 190 -8.76 21.30 13.66
C ILE A 190 -8.62 21.71 15.14
N SER A 191 -8.39 20.71 16.01
CA SER A 191 -7.89 21.02 17.35
C SER A 191 -6.50 21.66 17.23
N SER A 192 -6.13 22.51 18.21
CA SER A 192 -4.75 23.03 18.25
C SER A 192 -3.78 21.84 18.18
N VAL A 193 -2.82 21.88 17.24
CA VAL A 193 -1.85 20.80 17.04
C VAL A 193 -1.08 20.48 18.33
N GLU A 194 -0.91 21.51 19.19
CA GLU A 194 -0.19 21.40 20.45
C GLU A 194 -0.94 22.07 21.58
N MET A 195 -0.94 21.43 22.72
CA MET A 195 -1.41 21.99 23.99
C MET A 195 -0.51 21.50 25.12
N ARG A 196 -0.71 22.03 26.33
CA ARG A 196 -0.02 21.57 27.54
C ARG A 196 -1.00 20.92 28.50
N ASN A 197 -0.55 19.81 29.07
CA ASN A 197 -1.25 19.19 30.18
C ASN A 197 -1.12 20.09 31.41
N THR A 198 -2.25 20.47 32.01
CA THR A 198 -2.28 21.37 33.16
C THR A 198 -1.74 20.73 34.44
N ASP A 199 -1.78 19.40 34.54
CA ASP A 199 -1.45 18.67 35.76
C ASP A 199 0.06 18.44 35.92
N ASN A 200 0.77 18.22 34.82
CA ASN A 200 2.19 17.87 34.83
C ASN A 200 3.08 18.77 33.95
N GLY A 201 2.48 19.70 33.20
CA GLY A 201 3.20 20.61 32.31
C GLY A 201 3.68 20.03 30.99
N ASN A 202 3.52 18.72 30.76
CA ASN A 202 3.92 18.03 29.53
C ASN A 202 3.24 18.61 28.30
N ARG A 203 3.90 18.51 27.15
CA ARG A 203 3.33 18.90 25.86
C ARG A 203 2.47 17.77 25.31
N ILE A 204 1.31 18.11 24.77
CA ILE A 204 0.43 17.17 24.05
C ILE A 204 0.44 17.59 22.58
N VAL A 205 0.91 16.69 21.71
CA VAL A 205 1.00 16.92 20.27
C VAL A 205 0.06 15.92 19.57
N SER A 206 -1.02 16.41 19.00
CA SER A 206 -2.01 15.58 18.29
C SER A 206 -2.45 14.34 19.09
N GLY A 207 -2.63 14.48 20.41
CA GLY A 207 -3.05 13.42 21.33
C GLY A 207 -1.91 12.58 21.94
N VAL A 208 -0.66 12.82 21.55
CA VAL A 208 0.53 12.20 22.14
C VAL A 208 1.13 13.15 23.17
N GLU A 209 1.16 12.74 24.43
CA GLU A 209 1.79 13.50 25.51
C GLU A 209 3.27 13.12 25.60
N VAL A 210 4.13 14.14 25.58
CA VAL A 210 5.58 13.98 25.60
C VAL A 210 6.17 14.76 26.76
N ASP A 211 7.20 14.19 27.38
CA ASP A 211 7.97 14.83 28.43
C ASP A 211 8.93 15.91 27.89
N ASP A 212 9.74 16.49 28.77
CA ASP A 212 10.69 17.55 28.41
C ASP A 212 11.81 17.06 27.47
N ASP A 213 12.15 15.77 27.52
CA ASP A 213 13.15 15.14 26.65
C ASP A 213 12.55 14.72 25.28
N GLY A 214 11.22 14.83 25.13
CA GLY A 214 10.49 14.43 23.92
C GLY A 214 10.09 12.96 23.91
N ALA A 215 10.27 12.23 25.02
CA ALA A 215 9.80 10.85 25.12
C ALA A 215 8.28 10.78 25.35
N ILE A 216 7.66 9.73 24.80
CA ILE A 216 6.21 9.53 24.90
C ILE A 216 5.86 9.11 26.33
N ALA A 217 5.11 9.94 27.05
CA ALA A 217 4.65 9.69 28.41
C ALA A 217 3.24 9.05 28.44
N ALA A 218 2.32 9.56 27.63
CA ALA A 218 0.94 9.10 27.59
C ALA A 218 0.26 9.41 26.26
N TYR A 219 -0.91 8.81 26.07
CA TYR A 219 -1.82 9.07 24.97
C TYR A 219 -3.18 9.53 25.48
N TRP A 220 -3.76 10.53 24.81
CA TRP A 220 -5.09 11.00 25.09
C TRP A 220 -6.10 10.34 24.17
N VAL A 221 -6.86 9.42 24.72
CA VAL A 221 -7.78 8.54 23.98
C VAL A 221 -9.21 8.97 24.24
N SER A 222 -9.96 9.28 23.18
CA SER A 222 -11.38 9.60 23.28
C SER A 222 -12.26 8.34 23.34
N ASN A 223 -13.38 8.42 24.00
CA ASN A 223 -14.38 7.36 24.09
C ASN A 223 -15.04 7.06 22.74
N LYS A 224 -15.07 8.02 21.81
CA LYS A 224 -15.60 7.92 20.44
C LYS A 224 -14.82 8.82 19.50
N VAL A 225 -15.05 8.70 18.20
CA VAL A 225 -14.40 9.56 17.20
C VAL A 225 -14.85 11.00 17.43
N PRO A 226 -13.94 11.96 17.70
CA PRO A 226 -14.30 13.35 17.84
C PRO A 226 -14.91 13.91 16.56
N PHE A 227 -15.95 14.75 16.68
CA PHE A 227 -16.66 15.38 15.55
C PHE A 227 -17.46 14.42 14.66
N ASP A 228 -17.74 13.21 15.10
CA ASP A 228 -18.72 12.36 14.42
C ASP A 228 -20.09 13.04 14.50
N ARG A 229 -20.66 13.34 13.32
CA ARG A 229 -21.94 14.05 13.21
C ARG A 229 -23.15 13.14 13.41
N ILE A 230 -22.95 11.84 13.35
CA ILE A 230 -24.01 10.82 13.43
C ILE A 230 -24.23 10.44 14.89
N ASP A 231 -23.18 10.43 15.70
CA ASP A 231 -23.26 10.10 17.11
C ASP A 231 -23.68 11.34 17.95
N VAL A 232 -24.98 11.63 17.93
CA VAL A 232 -25.56 12.83 18.56
C VAL A 232 -25.65 12.73 20.08
N ASP A 233 -25.62 11.51 20.65
CA ASP A 233 -26.04 11.24 22.03
C ASP A 233 -24.92 11.19 23.07
N GLY A 234 -23.78 11.75 22.83
CA GLY A 234 -22.74 11.60 23.84
C GLY A 234 -21.69 12.70 23.84
N ILE A 235 -21.33 13.12 25.03
CA ILE A 235 -20.18 13.98 25.26
C ILE A 235 -18.92 13.18 24.89
N VAL A 236 -18.03 13.79 24.10
CA VAL A 236 -16.71 13.23 23.83
C VAL A 236 -15.86 13.46 25.08
N GLU A 237 -15.40 12.36 25.66
CA GLU A 237 -14.52 12.37 26.82
C GLU A 237 -13.17 11.79 26.44
N TRP A 238 -12.10 12.40 26.95
CA TRP A 238 -10.74 11.92 26.77
C TRP A 238 -10.21 11.30 28.05
N GLN A 239 -9.63 10.13 27.92
CA GLN A 239 -8.90 9.46 28.98
C GLN A 239 -7.41 9.54 28.69
N ARG A 240 -6.63 10.00 29.67
CA ARG A 240 -5.17 9.90 29.63
C ARG A 240 -4.76 8.45 29.92
N VAL A 241 -4.04 7.83 28.98
CA VAL A 241 -3.51 6.48 29.09
C VAL A 241 -1.99 6.58 29.12
N GLU A 242 -1.35 6.19 30.22
CA GLU A 242 0.10 6.13 30.29
C GLU A 242 0.65 5.17 29.23
N ALA A 243 1.70 5.56 28.51
CA ALA A 243 2.30 4.76 27.47
C ALA A 243 2.81 3.42 28.01
N PHE A 244 3.45 3.47 29.19
CA PHE A 244 4.04 2.31 29.85
C PHE A 244 3.60 2.23 31.31
N GLY A 245 3.50 1.03 31.81
CA GLY A 245 3.22 0.77 33.23
C GLY A 245 4.38 1.25 34.10
N PRO A 246 4.15 2.08 35.12
CA PRO A 246 5.22 2.75 35.89
C PRO A 246 6.11 1.77 36.68
N ARG A 247 5.62 0.57 36.98
CA ARG A 247 6.38 -0.46 37.71
C ARG A 247 6.91 -1.57 36.81
N THR A 248 6.19 -1.88 35.74
CA THR A 248 6.50 -3.03 34.88
C THR A 248 7.27 -2.63 33.64
N GLY A 249 7.21 -1.38 33.22
CA GLY A 249 7.73 -0.90 31.95
C GLY A 249 7.02 -1.49 30.72
N MET A 250 5.96 -2.30 30.94
CA MET A 250 5.20 -2.86 29.82
C MET A 250 4.29 -1.84 29.19
N PRO A 251 4.08 -1.88 27.87
CA PRO A 251 3.18 -0.94 27.20
C PRO A 251 1.73 -1.16 27.64
N ASN A 252 1.00 -0.08 27.89
CA ASN A 252 -0.45 -0.10 28.09
C ASN A 252 -1.20 0.16 26.78
N ILE A 253 -0.54 0.82 25.83
CA ILE A 253 -1.04 1.15 24.50
C ILE A 253 0.13 1.04 23.52
N LEU A 254 -0.13 0.47 22.37
CA LEU A 254 0.78 0.43 21.23
C LEU A 254 0.35 1.46 20.21
N GLN A 255 1.29 2.21 19.68
CA GLN A 255 1.12 3.00 18.47
C GLN A 255 1.78 2.24 17.32
N ILE A 256 0.98 1.90 16.32
CA ILE A 256 1.43 1.21 15.12
C ILE A 256 1.65 2.31 14.08
N CYS A 257 2.90 2.71 13.91
CA CYS A 257 3.30 3.80 13.05
C CYS A 257 4.69 3.54 12.47
N HIS A 258 4.89 3.86 11.20
CA HIS A 258 6.22 3.82 10.59
C HIS A 258 6.74 5.24 10.43
N ASP A 259 7.73 5.60 11.25
CA ASP A 259 8.31 6.92 11.24
C ASP A 259 9.22 7.11 10.03
N VAL A 260 8.97 8.15 9.25
CA VAL A 260 9.79 8.54 8.09
C VAL A 260 10.70 9.72 8.39
N ARG A 261 10.51 10.37 9.55
CA ARG A 261 11.32 11.51 10.02
C ARG A 261 11.59 11.39 11.51
N ALA A 262 12.75 11.91 11.93
CA ALA A 262 13.02 12.11 13.36
C ALA A 262 11.99 13.06 13.98
N ASP A 263 11.70 12.89 15.26
CA ASP A 263 10.73 13.68 16.04
C ASP A 263 9.30 13.65 15.47
N GLN A 264 8.92 12.55 14.86
CA GLN A 264 7.59 12.29 14.34
C GLN A 264 6.76 11.59 15.42
N TYR A 265 5.64 12.21 15.83
CA TYR A 265 4.74 11.63 16.82
C TYR A 265 3.48 11.02 16.23
N ARG A 266 3.13 11.37 15.00
CA ARG A 266 1.95 10.84 14.29
C ARG A 266 2.32 10.38 12.89
N GLY A 267 1.67 9.32 12.46
CA GLY A 267 1.90 8.71 11.15
C GLY A 267 1.30 9.50 9.99
N VAL A 268 1.84 9.29 8.81
CA VAL A 268 1.35 9.86 7.54
C VAL A 268 0.64 8.76 6.75
N PRO A 269 -0.59 8.99 6.24
CA PRO A 269 -1.30 8.03 5.41
C PRO A 269 -0.47 7.52 4.23
N TYR A 270 -0.57 6.24 3.92
CA TYR A 270 0.17 5.60 2.84
C TYR A 270 -0.09 6.27 1.48
N LEU A 271 -1.34 6.67 1.23
CA LEU A 271 -1.73 7.34 -0.02
C LEU A 271 -1.35 8.83 -0.08
N ALA A 272 -0.81 9.43 1.00
CA ALA A 272 -0.55 10.86 1.06
C ALA A 272 0.22 11.42 -0.15
N PRO A 273 1.31 10.80 -0.66
CA PRO A 273 2.06 11.33 -1.79
C PRO A 273 1.32 11.25 -3.13
N VAL A 274 0.25 10.45 -3.22
CA VAL A 274 -0.45 10.17 -4.48
C VAL A 274 -1.89 10.66 -4.53
N ILE A 275 -2.40 11.27 -3.45
CA ILE A 275 -3.80 11.75 -3.36
C ILE A 275 -4.17 12.63 -4.56
N GLU A 276 -3.30 13.58 -4.92
CA GLU A 276 -3.56 14.49 -6.04
C GLU A 276 -3.61 13.74 -7.37
N THR A 277 -2.67 12.82 -7.60
CA THR A 277 -2.62 12.01 -8.83
C THR A 277 -3.85 11.08 -8.91
N LEU A 278 -4.26 10.45 -7.82
CA LEU A 278 -5.48 9.63 -7.76
C LEU A 278 -6.72 10.45 -8.11
N LYS A 279 -6.81 11.67 -7.58
CA LYS A 279 -7.92 12.58 -7.90
C LYS A 279 -7.91 13.01 -9.36
N GLN A 280 -6.74 13.24 -9.96
CA GLN A 280 -6.60 13.52 -11.37
C GLN A 280 -7.01 12.33 -12.25
N VAL A 281 -6.62 11.10 -11.90
CA VAL A 281 -7.06 9.86 -12.55
C VAL A 281 -8.58 9.76 -12.54
N SER A 282 -9.21 9.93 -11.40
CA SER A 282 -10.67 9.87 -11.24
C SER A 282 -11.38 10.94 -12.09
N ARG A 283 -10.90 12.19 -12.05
CA ARG A 283 -11.48 13.30 -12.85
C ARG A 283 -11.31 13.07 -14.35
N TYR A 284 -10.14 12.60 -14.78
CA TYR A 284 -9.87 12.32 -16.18
C TYR A 284 -10.76 11.20 -16.72
N THR A 285 -10.90 10.12 -15.97
CA THR A 285 -11.79 9.00 -16.31
C THR A 285 -13.25 9.46 -16.42
N THR A 286 -13.72 10.29 -15.48
CA THR A 286 -15.08 10.85 -15.51
C THR A 286 -15.29 11.77 -16.73
N ALA A 287 -14.32 12.63 -17.03
CA ALA A 287 -14.39 13.53 -18.18
C ALA A 287 -14.40 12.77 -19.51
N GLU A 288 -13.60 11.72 -19.64
CA GLU A 288 -13.57 10.90 -20.86
C GLU A 288 -14.86 10.09 -21.04
N LEU A 289 -15.41 9.57 -19.94
CA LEU A 289 -16.72 8.91 -19.95
C LEU A 289 -17.83 9.89 -20.39
N ALA A 290 -17.83 11.11 -19.84
CA ALA A 290 -18.76 12.14 -20.24
C ALA A 290 -18.60 12.50 -21.74
N SER A 291 -17.35 12.64 -22.21
CA SER A 291 -17.06 12.86 -23.63
C SER A 291 -17.57 11.72 -24.52
N ALA A 292 -17.35 10.47 -24.12
CA ALA A 292 -17.85 9.29 -24.83
C ALA A 292 -19.40 9.27 -24.90
N ILE A 293 -20.06 9.60 -23.79
CA ILE A 293 -21.52 9.69 -23.72
C ILE A 293 -22.02 10.79 -24.66
N VAL A 294 -21.43 12.00 -24.59
CA VAL A 294 -21.80 13.11 -25.46
C VAL A 294 -21.63 12.74 -26.94
N LYS A 295 -20.53 12.08 -27.31
CA LYS A 295 -20.31 11.60 -28.69
C LYS A 295 -21.40 10.64 -29.18
N THR A 296 -21.96 9.81 -28.32
CA THR A 296 -23.06 8.92 -28.69
C THR A 296 -24.38 9.65 -28.93
N PHE A 297 -24.57 10.83 -28.30
CA PHE A 297 -25.78 11.62 -28.48
C PHE A 297 -25.71 12.54 -29.70
N PHE A 298 -24.54 12.99 -30.15
CA PHE A 298 -24.34 13.98 -31.20
C PHE A 298 -24.18 13.38 -32.62
N SER A 299 -24.73 12.25 -32.92
CA SER A 299 -24.48 11.61 -34.22
C SER A 299 -25.19 12.20 -35.45
N LEU A 300 -26.16 13.15 -35.30
CA LEU A 300 -26.86 13.71 -36.44
C LEU A 300 -27.31 15.17 -36.22
N PHE A 301 -26.53 16.13 -36.74
CA PHE A 301 -26.99 17.49 -36.94
C PHE A 301 -27.19 17.75 -38.44
N PHE A 302 -28.41 18.13 -38.84
CA PHE A 302 -28.71 18.53 -40.20
C PHE A 302 -28.61 20.05 -40.32
N THR A 303 -27.68 20.53 -41.11
CA THR A 303 -27.62 21.95 -41.53
C THR A 303 -28.39 22.13 -42.81
N GLN A 304 -29.39 23.02 -42.83
CA GLN A 304 -30.14 23.36 -44.02
C GLN A 304 -29.45 24.51 -44.74
N SER A 305 -28.87 24.23 -45.92
CA SER A 305 -28.39 25.28 -46.84
C SER A 305 -29.59 25.96 -47.50
N ALA A 306 -29.48 27.28 -47.76
CA ALA A 306 -30.57 28.18 -48.16
C ALA A 306 -31.23 27.90 -49.53
N THR A 307 -31.16 26.68 -50.06
CA THR A 307 -31.82 26.29 -51.32
C THR A 307 -32.80 25.14 -51.10
N SER A 308 -34.04 25.52 -50.84
CA SER A 308 -35.30 24.88 -51.25
C SER A 308 -35.49 23.38 -51.10
N MET A 309 -35.46 22.86 -49.89
CA MET A 309 -36.36 21.75 -49.51
C MET A 309 -36.52 21.76 -47.98
N ASP A 310 -37.73 21.76 -47.52
CA ASP A 310 -38.01 21.67 -46.08
C ASP A 310 -37.74 20.24 -45.62
N VAL A 311 -36.99 20.09 -44.51
CA VAL A 311 -36.67 18.78 -43.95
C VAL A 311 -37.96 18.05 -43.56
N GLY A 312 -39.05 18.78 -43.28
CA GLY A 312 -40.37 18.24 -43.06
C GLY A 312 -40.94 17.49 -44.26
N ASP A 313 -40.64 17.92 -45.48
CA ASP A 313 -41.11 17.30 -46.73
C ASP A 313 -40.35 16.00 -47.06
N VAL A 314 -39.08 15.87 -46.61
CA VAL A 314 -38.25 14.68 -46.86
C VAL A 314 -38.53 13.56 -45.87
N LEU A 315 -38.89 13.90 -44.63
CA LEU A 315 -39.11 12.93 -43.56
C LEU A 315 -40.61 12.58 -43.31
N GLY A 316 -41.54 13.12 -44.13
CA GLY A 316 -42.97 12.88 -43.96
C GLY A 316 -43.48 13.48 -42.65
N ASN A 317 -44.08 14.63 -42.71
CA ASN A 317 -44.59 15.38 -41.56
C ASN A 317 -45.54 14.53 -40.67
N PRO A 318 -45.14 14.12 -39.48
CA PRO A 318 -46.02 13.30 -38.61
C PRO A 318 -47.10 14.14 -37.90
N TYR A 319 -47.09 15.45 -38.02
CA TYR A 319 -48.12 16.35 -37.52
C TYR A 319 -48.66 17.14 -38.70
N GLY A 320 -49.89 16.77 -39.09
CA GLY A 320 -50.63 17.27 -40.24
C GLY A 320 -50.60 18.82 -40.37
N SER A 321 -50.59 19.26 -41.62
CA SER A 321 -50.70 20.66 -42.05
C SER A 321 -51.81 21.41 -41.33
N TYR A 322 -51.49 22.40 -40.54
CA TYR A 322 -52.42 23.47 -40.20
C TYR A 322 -52.46 24.45 -41.38
N GLU A 323 -53.53 24.38 -42.14
CA GLU A 323 -53.91 25.45 -43.07
C GLU A 323 -54.45 26.64 -42.27
N GLY A 324 -53.84 27.82 -42.45
CA GLY A 324 -54.46 29.10 -42.19
C GLY A 324 -53.79 29.96 -41.15
N GLU A 325 -53.06 30.91 -41.62
CA GLU A 325 -53.08 32.35 -41.38
C GLU A 325 -51.73 32.94 -41.74
N SER A 326 -51.79 33.99 -42.57
CA SER A 326 -50.62 34.79 -42.96
C SER A 326 -50.00 35.45 -41.75
N VAL A 327 -48.81 34.99 -41.35
CA VAL A 327 -48.03 35.58 -40.27
C VAL A 327 -47.25 36.75 -40.83
N ASP A 328 -47.50 37.93 -40.26
CA ASP A 328 -46.77 39.18 -40.45
C ASP A 328 -45.26 38.97 -40.17
N GLU A 329 -44.44 39.34 -41.13
CA GLU A 329 -42.96 39.12 -41.11
C GLU A 329 -42.20 39.92 -40.03
N SER A 330 -42.91 40.62 -39.13
CA SER A 330 -42.25 41.46 -38.11
C SER A 330 -41.97 40.80 -36.77
N HIS A 331 -42.40 39.54 -36.57
CA HIS A 331 -42.12 38.80 -35.35
C HIS A 331 -41.54 37.42 -35.68
N ALA A 332 -40.22 37.37 -35.92
CA ALA A 332 -39.51 36.10 -35.88
C ALA A 332 -39.64 35.50 -34.46
N PRO A 333 -40.14 34.25 -34.29
CA PRO A 333 -40.22 33.66 -32.98
C PRO A 333 -38.81 33.57 -32.40
N ILE A 334 -38.63 34.13 -31.20
CA ILE A 334 -37.45 33.91 -30.40
C ILE A 334 -37.54 32.41 -30.01
N VAL A 335 -36.78 31.56 -30.70
CA VAL A 335 -36.66 30.17 -30.34
C VAL A 335 -35.94 30.10 -28.99
N ASP A 336 -36.68 29.74 -27.96
CA ASP A 336 -36.11 29.50 -26.64
C ASP A 336 -35.11 28.35 -26.73
N VAL A 337 -33.84 28.64 -26.45
CA VAL A 337 -32.73 27.69 -26.51
C VAL A 337 -32.87 26.59 -25.49
N GLY A 338 -33.90 26.64 -24.64
CA GLY A 338 -34.21 25.67 -23.58
C GLY A 338 -34.93 24.39 -24.02
N GLU A 339 -35.46 24.34 -25.27
CA GLU A 339 -36.28 23.19 -25.72
C GLU A 339 -35.54 22.10 -26.51
N TYR A 340 -34.21 22.20 -26.67
CA TYR A 340 -33.46 21.11 -27.31
C TYR A 340 -33.29 19.93 -26.36
N ALA A 341 -34.00 18.86 -26.63
CA ALA A 341 -33.83 17.61 -25.89
C ALA A 341 -32.52 16.92 -26.30
N LEU A 342 -31.58 16.78 -25.38
CA LEU A 342 -30.37 16.01 -25.55
C LEU A 342 -30.63 14.57 -25.08
N GLY A 343 -30.68 13.63 -26.03
CA GLY A 343 -30.90 12.21 -25.72
C GLY A 343 -30.38 11.30 -26.84
N ALA A 344 -30.17 10.03 -26.56
CA ALA A 344 -29.73 9.06 -27.55
C ALA A 344 -30.78 8.93 -28.66
N GLY A 345 -30.39 9.26 -29.92
CA GLY A 345 -31.28 9.18 -31.08
C GLY A 345 -32.24 10.37 -31.26
N THR A 346 -32.05 11.49 -30.56
CA THR A 346 -32.85 12.71 -30.80
C THR A 346 -32.37 13.44 -32.03
N LEU A 347 -33.34 13.80 -32.89
CA LEU A 347 -33.12 14.63 -34.09
C LEU A 347 -33.53 16.06 -33.73
N ASN A 348 -32.55 16.97 -33.70
CA ASN A 348 -32.81 18.38 -33.48
C ASN A 348 -32.66 19.15 -34.80
N ALA A 349 -33.72 19.79 -35.27
CA ALA A 349 -33.68 20.66 -36.45
C ALA A 349 -33.18 22.06 -36.03
N LEU A 350 -32.15 22.58 -36.69
CA LEU A 350 -31.60 23.90 -36.44
C LEU A 350 -32.25 24.96 -37.32
N PRO A 351 -32.43 26.21 -36.84
CA PRO A 351 -32.95 27.31 -37.63
C PRO A 351 -32.08 27.64 -38.87
N LYS A 352 -32.70 28.18 -39.92
CA LYS A 352 -32.00 28.58 -41.14
C LYS A 352 -30.87 29.57 -40.82
N GLY A 353 -29.64 29.23 -41.25
CA GLY A 353 -28.47 30.11 -41.12
C GLY A 353 -27.56 29.81 -39.92
N VAL A 354 -27.83 28.79 -39.14
CA VAL A 354 -26.95 28.33 -38.06
C VAL A 354 -26.10 27.18 -38.58
N ASP A 355 -24.80 27.41 -38.69
CA ASP A 355 -23.81 26.36 -39.02
C ASP A 355 -23.16 25.86 -37.73
N VAL A 356 -23.28 24.57 -37.45
CA VAL A 356 -22.61 23.95 -36.32
C VAL A 356 -21.38 23.24 -36.82
N LYS A 357 -20.22 23.80 -36.54
CA LYS A 357 -18.96 23.06 -36.69
C LYS A 357 -18.89 21.98 -35.64
N ALA A 358 -18.97 20.72 -36.08
CA ALA A 358 -18.62 19.61 -35.22
C ALA A 358 -17.18 19.80 -34.73
N VAL A 359 -17.02 19.98 -33.44
CA VAL A 359 -15.69 19.89 -32.80
C VAL A 359 -15.30 18.42 -32.88
N ASP A 360 -14.37 18.12 -33.77
CA ASP A 360 -13.87 16.77 -33.98
C ASP A 360 -13.10 16.34 -32.73
N ALA A 361 -13.79 15.65 -31.83
CA ALA A 361 -13.22 15.08 -30.60
C ALA A 361 -12.56 13.71 -30.85
N SER A 362 -12.29 13.36 -32.11
CA SER A 362 -11.74 12.05 -32.51
C SER A 362 -10.34 11.77 -31.96
N ASN A 363 -9.56 12.82 -31.65
CA ASN A 363 -8.19 12.69 -31.17
C ASN A 363 -8.05 12.33 -29.67
N ALA A 364 -9.09 12.47 -28.87
CA ALA A 364 -9.00 12.21 -27.42
C ALA A 364 -8.92 10.71 -27.09
N GLN A 365 -9.55 9.83 -27.86
CA GLN A 365 -9.59 8.39 -27.55
C GLN A 365 -8.25 7.67 -27.74
N SER A 366 -7.41 8.12 -28.69
CA SER A 366 -6.12 7.46 -28.95
C SER A 366 -5.07 7.72 -27.85
N THR A 367 -5.25 8.79 -27.07
CA THR A 367 -4.31 9.20 -26.00
C THR A 367 -4.77 8.83 -24.59
N PHE A 368 -6.03 8.41 -24.41
CA PHE A 368 -6.60 8.11 -23.10
C PHE A 368 -5.83 7.01 -22.35
N LYS A 369 -5.72 5.84 -22.96
CA LYS A 369 -5.08 4.67 -22.33
C LYS A 369 -3.60 4.94 -21.99
N PRO A 370 -2.73 5.41 -22.93
CA PRO A 370 -1.33 5.67 -22.61
C PRO A 370 -1.13 6.70 -21.50
N PHE A 371 -1.96 7.74 -21.45
CA PHE A 371 -1.87 8.76 -20.42
C PHE A 371 -2.31 8.23 -19.05
N LEU A 372 -3.41 7.47 -18.99
CA LEU A 372 -3.88 6.83 -17.77
C LEU A 372 -2.85 5.83 -17.24
N ASP A 373 -2.28 5.00 -18.11
CA ASP A 373 -1.25 4.03 -17.74
C ASP A 373 -0.02 4.72 -17.14
N GLU A 374 0.39 5.88 -17.66
CA GLU A 374 1.51 6.65 -17.13
C GLU A 374 1.22 7.25 -15.74
N LEU A 375 0.02 7.76 -15.51
CA LEU A 375 -0.40 8.22 -14.18
C LEU A 375 -0.41 7.07 -13.16
N ILE A 376 -0.91 5.90 -13.56
CA ILE A 376 -0.93 4.70 -12.69
C ILE A 376 0.50 4.24 -12.37
N LYS A 377 1.43 4.29 -13.33
CA LYS A 377 2.85 4.01 -13.08
C LYS A 377 3.47 4.97 -12.06
N GLN A 378 3.14 6.26 -12.13
CA GLN A 378 3.61 7.24 -11.14
C GLN A 378 3.06 6.95 -9.75
N VAL A 379 1.77 6.60 -9.64
CA VAL A 379 1.16 6.14 -8.39
C VAL A 379 1.89 4.90 -7.86
N GLY A 380 2.09 3.89 -8.71
CA GLY A 380 2.80 2.66 -8.34
C GLY A 380 4.24 2.93 -7.88
N ALA A 381 4.97 3.78 -8.59
CA ALA A 381 6.34 4.15 -8.23
C ALA A 381 6.42 4.86 -6.86
N ALA A 382 5.48 5.75 -6.57
CA ALA A 382 5.44 6.45 -5.28
C ALA A 382 5.05 5.54 -4.10
N LEU A 383 4.30 4.46 -4.36
CA LEU A 383 3.84 3.49 -3.36
C LEU A 383 4.71 2.23 -3.29
N ASN A 384 5.79 2.14 -4.09
CA ASN A 384 6.64 0.95 -4.24
C ASN A 384 5.86 -0.30 -4.67
N ILE A 385 4.76 -0.13 -5.42
CA ILE A 385 3.99 -1.21 -6.01
C ILE A 385 4.07 -1.09 -7.54
N PRO A 386 4.62 -2.08 -8.26
CA PRO A 386 4.61 -2.07 -9.72
C PRO A 386 3.19 -1.90 -10.28
N SER A 387 3.04 -1.14 -11.35
CA SER A 387 1.73 -0.85 -11.94
C SER A 387 0.99 -2.12 -12.38
N GLU A 388 1.69 -3.16 -12.81
CA GLU A 388 1.11 -4.47 -13.16
C GLU A 388 0.45 -5.16 -11.96
N VAL A 389 1.10 -5.08 -10.79
CA VAL A 389 0.55 -5.63 -9.53
C VAL A 389 -0.63 -4.79 -9.05
N LEU A 390 -0.54 -3.46 -9.19
CA LEU A 390 -1.59 -2.52 -8.79
C LEU A 390 -2.86 -2.67 -9.64
N THR A 391 -2.71 -2.82 -10.96
CA THR A 391 -3.82 -2.98 -11.90
C THR A 391 -4.24 -4.44 -12.10
N LYS A 392 -3.43 -5.40 -11.59
CA LYS A 392 -3.59 -6.85 -11.82
C LYS A 392 -3.58 -7.21 -13.31
N ALA A 393 -2.91 -6.41 -14.14
CA ALA A 393 -2.79 -6.57 -15.59
C ALA A 393 -1.34 -6.82 -15.96
N PHE A 394 -1.01 -8.09 -16.19
CA PHE A 394 0.34 -8.54 -16.57
C PHE A 394 0.42 -8.58 -18.09
N THR A 395 0.91 -7.50 -18.70
CA THR A 395 1.04 -7.35 -20.16
C THR A 395 2.47 -7.51 -20.66
N SER A 396 3.44 -7.55 -19.73
CA SER A 396 4.86 -7.72 -20.03
C SER A 396 5.21 -9.20 -20.27
N SER A 397 6.46 -9.46 -20.70
CA SER A 397 6.97 -10.83 -20.78
C SER A 397 6.97 -11.49 -19.38
N TYR A 398 6.90 -12.82 -19.36
CA TYR A 398 6.92 -13.60 -18.12
C TYR A 398 8.08 -13.20 -17.19
N SER A 399 9.28 -13.00 -17.74
CA SER A 399 10.45 -12.61 -16.97
C SER A 399 10.31 -11.22 -16.34
N ALA A 400 9.74 -10.26 -17.08
CA ALA A 400 9.53 -8.89 -16.59
C ALA A 400 8.44 -8.85 -15.51
N SER A 401 7.31 -9.54 -15.73
CA SER A 401 6.24 -9.63 -14.72
C SER A 401 6.71 -10.35 -13.45
N ARG A 402 7.53 -11.40 -13.57
CA ARG A 402 8.16 -12.07 -12.42
C ARG A 402 9.09 -11.13 -11.65
N ALA A 403 9.93 -10.35 -12.35
CA ALA A 403 10.80 -9.38 -11.70
C ALA A 403 10.02 -8.29 -10.95
N ALA A 404 8.92 -7.81 -11.54
CA ALA A 404 8.02 -6.85 -10.90
C ALA A 404 7.37 -7.43 -9.63
N LEU A 405 6.90 -8.68 -9.68
CA LEU A 405 6.34 -9.37 -8.51
C LEU A 405 7.37 -9.55 -7.40
N LEU A 406 8.61 -9.94 -7.72
CA LEU A 406 9.69 -10.09 -6.73
C LEU A 406 10.00 -8.75 -6.05
N GLN A 407 10.08 -7.65 -6.81
CA GLN A 407 10.30 -6.32 -6.26
C GLN A 407 9.18 -5.89 -5.31
N ALA A 408 7.92 -6.11 -5.70
CA ALA A 408 6.77 -5.84 -4.82
C ALA A 408 6.82 -6.68 -3.55
N TRP A 409 7.24 -7.94 -3.68
CA TRP A 409 7.32 -8.88 -2.56
C TRP A 409 8.35 -8.45 -1.51
N ASP A 410 9.48 -7.91 -1.92
CA ASP A 410 10.49 -7.38 -0.99
C ASP A 410 9.93 -6.22 -0.14
N GLU A 411 9.13 -5.33 -0.74
CA GLU A 411 8.44 -4.26 -0.01
C GLU A 411 7.42 -4.83 0.98
N PHE A 412 6.60 -5.81 0.57
CA PHE A 412 5.62 -6.43 1.47
C PHE A 412 6.28 -7.17 2.62
N LYS A 413 7.40 -7.86 2.38
CA LYS A 413 8.21 -8.50 3.44
C LYS A 413 8.76 -7.47 4.43
N ALA A 414 9.31 -6.36 3.95
CA ALA A 414 9.84 -5.31 4.82
C ALA A 414 8.75 -4.72 5.72
N ARG A 415 7.57 -4.43 5.15
CA ARG A 415 6.41 -3.95 5.90
C ARG A 415 5.90 -4.96 6.92
N ARG A 416 5.87 -6.23 6.56
CA ARG A 416 5.50 -7.33 7.46
C ARG A 416 6.43 -7.41 8.67
N VAL A 417 7.74 -7.38 8.45
CA VAL A 417 8.74 -7.43 9.53
C VAL A 417 8.58 -6.26 10.49
N TRP A 418 8.39 -5.06 9.93
CA TRP A 418 8.14 -3.88 10.73
C TRP A 418 6.84 -4.00 11.55
N PHE A 419 5.73 -4.38 10.92
CA PHE A 419 4.43 -4.54 11.59
C PHE A 419 4.47 -5.63 12.67
N ALA A 420 5.11 -6.75 12.38
CA ALA A 420 5.29 -7.83 13.36
C ALA A 420 6.06 -7.35 14.59
N ARG A 421 7.13 -6.57 14.41
CA ARG A 421 7.94 -6.01 15.49
C ARG A 421 7.14 -5.05 16.37
N ASP A 422 6.34 -4.17 15.76
CA ASP A 422 5.70 -3.04 16.45
C ASP A 422 4.29 -3.39 16.99
N PHE A 423 3.66 -4.45 16.48
CA PHE A 423 2.35 -4.90 16.94
C PHE A 423 2.36 -6.34 17.48
N CYS A 424 2.71 -7.31 16.65
CA CYS A 424 2.53 -8.72 17.02
C CYS A 424 3.45 -9.15 18.17
N GLN A 425 4.71 -8.73 18.12
CA GLN A 425 5.71 -9.08 19.12
C GLN A 425 5.38 -8.52 20.51
N PRO A 426 5.04 -7.24 20.70
CA PRO A 426 4.61 -6.72 22.00
C PRO A 426 3.34 -7.37 22.56
N VAL A 427 2.41 -7.75 21.69
CA VAL A 427 1.20 -8.49 22.11
C VAL A 427 1.57 -9.87 22.62
N TYR A 428 2.44 -10.59 21.91
CA TYR A 428 2.95 -11.89 22.35
C TYR A 428 3.68 -11.79 23.68
N GLU A 429 4.54 -10.79 23.87
CA GLU A 429 5.27 -10.58 25.12
C GLU A 429 4.32 -10.30 26.30
N ALA A 430 3.26 -9.53 26.07
CA ALA A 430 2.24 -9.26 27.09
C ALA A 430 1.45 -10.53 27.43
N TRP A 431 1.09 -11.33 26.43
CA TRP A 431 0.41 -12.60 26.60
C TRP A 431 1.31 -13.62 27.30
N LEU A 432 2.57 -13.78 26.86
CA LEU A 432 3.51 -14.72 27.48
C LEU A 432 3.81 -14.35 28.94
N THR A 433 3.93 -13.06 29.24
CA THR A 433 4.10 -12.58 30.62
C THR A 433 2.93 -13.04 31.51
N GLU A 434 1.69 -12.97 31.00
CA GLU A 434 0.53 -13.48 31.73
C GLU A 434 0.52 -15.00 31.83
N ALA A 435 0.88 -15.70 30.75
CA ALA A 435 0.93 -17.16 30.73
C ALA A 435 1.93 -17.73 31.77
N VAL A 436 3.11 -17.08 31.87
CA VAL A 436 4.12 -17.45 32.87
C VAL A 436 3.67 -17.06 34.28
N ALA A 437 3.10 -15.86 34.46
CA ALA A 437 2.62 -15.40 35.78
C ALA A 437 1.48 -16.27 36.35
N THR A 438 0.66 -16.85 35.46
CA THR A 438 -0.43 -17.77 35.86
C THR A 438 0.02 -19.23 35.98
N GLY A 439 1.29 -19.54 35.70
CA GLY A 439 1.85 -20.89 35.76
C GLY A 439 1.39 -21.84 34.65
N ARG A 440 0.79 -21.30 33.55
CA ARG A 440 0.38 -22.10 32.40
C ARG A 440 1.57 -22.50 31.51
N ILE A 441 2.55 -21.62 31.43
CA ILE A 441 3.81 -21.83 30.73
C ILE A 441 4.95 -21.70 31.72
N GLU A 442 5.81 -22.69 31.76
CA GLU A 442 7.01 -22.68 32.59
C GLU A 442 8.14 -21.95 31.86
N ALA A 443 8.71 -20.92 32.47
CA ALA A 443 9.85 -20.17 31.97
C ALA A 443 10.74 -19.73 33.15
N PRO A 444 11.65 -20.56 33.60
CA PRO A 444 12.51 -20.27 34.75
C PRO A 444 13.33 -19.00 34.53
N GLY A 445 13.39 -18.11 35.54
CA GLY A 445 14.13 -16.86 35.48
C GLY A 445 13.48 -15.74 34.64
N PHE A 446 12.27 -15.94 34.14
CA PHE A 446 11.58 -14.98 33.26
C PHE A 446 11.39 -13.59 33.87
N PHE A 447 11.15 -13.52 35.18
CA PHE A 447 10.93 -12.27 35.92
C PHE A 447 12.19 -11.73 36.59
N ASP A 448 13.27 -12.55 36.65
CA ASP A 448 14.46 -12.21 37.40
C ASP A 448 15.51 -11.45 36.57
N ASP A 449 15.64 -11.82 35.27
CA ASP A 449 16.65 -11.25 34.37
C ASP A 449 16.03 -10.86 33.03
N PRO A 450 16.19 -9.58 32.61
CA PRO A 450 15.72 -9.11 31.31
C PRO A 450 16.31 -9.87 30.11
N LEU A 451 17.56 -10.36 30.19
CA LEU A 451 18.19 -11.15 29.15
C LEU A 451 17.52 -12.51 28.98
N ILE A 452 17.22 -13.18 30.12
CA ILE A 452 16.50 -14.45 30.15
C ILE A 452 15.07 -14.24 29.62
N ARG A 453 14.39 -13.19 30.07
CA ARG A 453 13.07 -12.83 29.53
C ARG A 453 13.10 -12.62 28.01
N ASN A 454 14.06 -11.87 27.49
CA ASN A 454 14.20 -11.66 26.04
C ASN A 454 14.47 -12.98 25.30
N ALA A 455 15.23 -13.91 25.91
CA ALA A 455 15.51 -15.21 25.32
C ALA A 455 14.26 -16.10 25.20
N TRP A 456 13.35 -16.02 26.18
CA TRP A 456 12.04 -16.70 26.16
C TRP A 456 11.06 -16.03 25.20
N CYS A 457 11.07 -14.71 25.11
CA CYS A 457 10.14 -13.94 24.26
C CYS A 457 10.54 -13.93 22.77
N ASN A 458 11.72 -14.46 22.40
CA ASN A 458 12.17 -14.38 21.00
C ASN A 458 11.28 -15.21 20.09
N ALA A 459 10.78 -14.59 19.02
CA ALA A 459 9.87 -15.22 18.07
C ALA A 459 10.07 -14.69 16.66
N GLU A 460 9.65 -15.47 15.68
CA GLU A 460 9.52 -15.08 14.27
C GLU A 460 8.04 -15.09 13.90
N TRP A 461 7.67 -14.22 12.97
CA TRP A 461 6.30 -14.06 12.49
C TRP A 461 6.23 -14.33 11.01
N PHE A 462 5.47 -15.35 10.62
CA PHE A 462 5.27 -15.70 9.22
C PHE A 462 3.89 -15.26 8.77
N GLY A 463 3.84 -14.72 7.56
CA GLY A 463 2.61 -14.27 6.92
C GLY A 463 2.39 -14.96 5.58
N PRO A 464 1.56 -14.37 4.71
CA PRO A 464 1.27 -14.94 3.41
C PRO A 464 2.53 -15.33 2.65
N ALA A 465 2.52 -16.50 2.05
CA ALA A 465 3.57 -16.93 1.13
C ALA A 465 3.40 -16.24 -0.23
N MET A 466 4.50 -16.06 -0.96
CA MET A 466 4.42 -15.63 -2.35
C MET A 466 3.72 -16.71 -3.17
N SER A 467 2.78 -16.32 -4.04
CA SER A 467 2.17 -17.27 -4.96
C SER A 467 3.25 -17.92 -5.85
N ILE A 468 3.25 -19.24 -5.87
CA ILE A 468 4.20 -20.03 -6.65
C ILE A 468 3.80 -19.95 -8.12
N LEU A 469 4.63 -19.32 -8.95
CA LEU A 469 4.40 -19.20 -10.39
C LEU A 469 4.90 -20.43 -11.16
N ASP A 470 6.01 -21.00 -10.72
CA ASP A 470 6.62 -22.21 -11.30
C ASP A 470 6.99 -23.15 -10.13
N PRO A 471 6.10 -24.09 -9.80
CA PRO A 471 6.31 -24.98 -8.65
C PRO A 471 7.62 -25.75 -8.72
N THR A 472 8.02 -26.19 -9.93
CA THR A 472 9.24 -26.99 -10.11
C THR A 472 10.49 -26.19 -9.80
N LYS A 473 10.60 -24.97 -10.34
CA LYS A 473 11.77 -24.09 -10.11
C LYS A 473 11.85 -23.60 -8.69
N ASP A 474 10.70 -23.24 -8.11
CA ASP A 474 10.65 -22.69 -6.76
C ASP A 474 11.00 -23.77 -5.72
N VAL A 475 10.44 -25.00 -5.83
CA VAL A 475 10.79 -26.13 -4.96
C VAL A 475 12.24 -26.57 -5.14
N THR A 476 12.74 -26.62 -6.39
CA THR A 476 14.15 -26.95 -6.68
C THR A 476 15.08 -25.90 -6.04
N GLY A 477 14.75 -24.63 -6.18
CA GLY A 477 15.50 -23.53 -5.55
C GLY A 477 15.56 -23.66 -4.02
N SER A 478 14.44 -23.97 -3.37
CA SER A 478 14.36 -24.22 -1.94
C SER A 478 15.19 -25.43 -1.51
N HIS A 479 15.09 -26.53 -2.26
CA HIS A 479 15.89 -27.72 -2.01
C HIS A 479 17.40 -27.41 -2.08
N LEU A 480 17.84 -26.68 -3.08
CA LEU A 480 19.25 -26.27 -3.23
C LEU A 480 19.72 -25.37 -2.07
N ARG A 481 18.88 -24.39 -1.63
CA ARG A 481 19.22 -23.55 -0.47
C ARG A 481 19.44 -24.37 0.81
N VAL A 482 18.60 -25.38 1.04
CA VAL A 482 18.75 -26.30 2.16
C VAL A 482 19.99 -27.18 1.99
N LEU A 483 20.22 -27.74 0.79
CA LEU A 483 21.37 -28.61 0.51
C LEU A 483 22.71 -27.89 0.71
N TYR A 484 22.81 -26.63 0.31
CA TYR A 484 24.02 -25.80 0.51
C TYR A 484 24.10 -25.13 1.89
N GLY A 485 23.17 -25.42 2.80
CA GLY A 485 23.18 -24.87 4.17
C GLY A 485 22.87 -23.38 4.24
N LEU A 486 22.25 -22.80 3.19
CA LEU A 486 21.83 -21.38 3.15
C LEU A 486 20.50 -21.17 3.86
N SER A 487 19.70 -22.22 4.03
CA SER A 487 18.40 -22.19 4.71
C SER A 487 18.14 -23.52 5.41
N THR A 488 17.04 -23.61 6.14
CA THR A 488 16.57 -24.84 6.80
C THR A 488 15.23 -25.28 6.22
N ARG A 489 14.93 -26.59 6.31
CA ARG A 489 13.63 -27.13 5.85
C ARG A 489 12.46 -26.46 6.54
N GLU A 490 12.60 -26.18 7.82
CA GLU A 490 11.60 -25.50 8.63
C GLU A 490 11.32 -24.07 8.09
N ARG A 491 12.37 -23.32 7.78
CA ARG A 491 12.24 -21.97 7.22
C ARG A 491 11.62 -22.01 5.83
N GLU A 492 12.06 -22.91 4.97
CA GLU A 492 11.50 -23.05 3.61
C GLU A 492 10.03 -23.47 3.66
N ALA A 493 9.63 -24.39 4.56
CA ALA A 493 8.23 -24.76 4.75
C ALA A 493 7.38 -23.55 5.19
N ALA A 494 7.85 -22.80 6.18
CA ALA A 494 7.15 -21.61 6.67
C ALA A 494 7.08 -20.49 5.60
N GLU A 495 8.15 -20.25 4.84
CA GLU A 495 8.17 -19.20 3.80
C GLU A 495 7.37 -19.57 2.54
N MET A 496 7.34 -20.85 2.15
CA MET A 496 6.66 -21.30 0.93
C MET A 496 5.17 -21.62 1.11
N THR A 497 4.81 -22.19 2.25
CA THR A 497 3.45 -22.69 2.48
C THR A 497 2.80 -22.15 3.75
N GLY A 498 3.57 -21.48 4.63
CA GLY A 498 3.11 -21.05 5.95
C GLY A 498 2.94 -22.21 6.94
N SER A 499 3.35 -23.43 6.58
CA SER A 499 3.20 -24.63 7.41
C SER A 499 4.39 -24.83 8.36
N ASP A 500 4.15 -25.57 9.44
CA ASP A 500 5.21 -26.05 10.32
C ASP A 500 5.84 -27.34 9.75
N TYR A 501 7.16 -27.36 9.66
CA TYR A 501 7.89 -28.53 9.14
C TYR A 501 7.77 -29.77 10.05
N GLU A 502 7.71 -29.59 11.37
CA GLU A 502 7.58 -30.71 12.31
C GLU A 502 6.17 -31.31 12.24
N ASP A 503 5.13 -30.47 12.13
CA ASP A 503 3.76 -30.93 11.89
C ASP A 503 3.66 -31.66 10.56
N ASN A 504 4.31 -31.15 9.51
CA ASN A 504 4.39 -31.82 8.21
C ASN A 504 5.09 -33.19 8.32
N LEU A 505 6.21 -33.29 9.07
CA LEU A 505 6.91 -34.55 9.27
C LEU A 505 6.05 -35.57 10.03
N ALA A 506 5.36 -35.13 11.08
CA ALA A 506 4.47 -35.98 11.84
C ALA A 506 3.33 -36.52 10.95
N GLN A 507 2.75 -35.65 10.14
CA GLN A 507 1.71 -36.03 9.19
C GLN A 507 2.23 -37.00 8.12
N ILE A 508 3.39 -36.74 7.53
CA ILE A 508 4.03 -37.62 6.55
C ILE A 508 4.34 -39.00 7.16
N ALA A 509 4.81 -39.04 8.40
CA ALA A 509 5.07 -40.30 9.09
C ALA A 509 3.78 -41.12 9.28
N TYR A 510 2.70 -40.48 9.74
CA TYR A 510 1.38 -41.10 9.86
C TYR A 510 0.84 -41.60 8.48
N GLU A 511 0.95 -40.80 7.44
CA GLU A 511 0.52 -41.19 6.09
C GLU A 511 1.30 -42.41 5.57
N ARG A 512 2.62 -42.45 5.77
CA ARG A 512 3.46 -43.59 5.38
C ARG A 512 3.08 -44.88 6.13
N GLU A 513 2.82 -44.78 7.43
CA GLU A 513 2.34 -45.90 8.22
C GLU A 513 1.00 -46.42 7.67
N LYS A 514 0.05 -45.53 7.39
CA LYS A 514 -1.25 -45.89 6.82
C LYS A 514 -1.15 -46.45 5.40
N MET A 515 -0.26 -45.94 4.56
CA MET A 515 0.00 -46.50 3.23
C MET A 515 0.55 -47.92 3.33
N GLN A 516 1.45 -48.18 4.27
CA GLN A 516 1.97 -49.53 4.52
C GLN A 516 0.87 -50.48 4.98
N GLU A 517 0.02 -50.05 5.96
CA GLU A 517 -1.11 -50.85 6.42
C GLU A 517 -2.10 -51.21 5.30
N LEU A 518 -2.36 -50.28 4.39
CA LEU A 518 -3.30 -50.44 3.26
C LEU A 518 -2.68 -51.11 2.03
N GLY A 519 -1.37 -51.40 2.05
CA GLY A 519 -0.65 -52.00 0.90
C GLY A 519 -0.50 -51.07 -0.28
N VAL A 520 -0.61 -49.74 -0.08
CA VAL A 520 -0.40 -48.73 -1.11
C VAL A 520 1.08 -48.40 -1.16
N THR A 521 1.76 -48.81 -2.25
CA THR A 521 3.16 -48.43 -2.48
C THR A 521 3.22 -47.15 -3.30
N GLU A 522 3.86 -46.10 -2.80
CA GLU A 522 4.30 -44.98 -3.62
C GLU A 522 5.30 -45.49 -4.64
N SER A 523 5.00 -45.43 -5.94
CA SER A 523 6.00 -45.69 -6.97
C SER A 523 6.94 -44.49 -7.03
N ASP A 524 8.12 -44.57 -6.45
CA ASP A 524 9.22 -43.60 -6.51
C ASP A 524 9.69 -43.23 -7.94
N LYS A 525 9.02 -43.78 -8.96
CA LYS A 525 9.39 -43.60 -10.36
C LYS A 525 8.98 -42.27 -10.98
N THR A 526 8.11 -41.50 -10.31
CA THR A 526 7.55 -40.27 -10.90
C THR A 526 8.48 -39.07 -10.78
N ILE A 527 9.38 -39.04 -9.79
CA ILE A 527 10.27 -37.90 -9.56
C ILE A 527 11.56 -38.00 -10.42
N SER A 528 12.07 -39.21 -10.65
CA SER A 528 13.26 -39.40 -11.49
C SER A 528 13.00 -39.18 -12.98
N SER A 529 11.78 -39.44 -13.46
CA SER A 529 11.41 -39.20 -14.85
C SER A 529 11.08 -37.75 -15.17
N ALA A 530 10.59 -36.98 -14.20
CA ALA A 530 10.34 -35.55 -14.38
C ALA A 530 11.65 -34.72 -14.43
N SER A 531 12.71 -35.13 -13.72
CA SER A 531 14.01 -34.47 -13.81
C SER A 531 14.79 -34.81 -15.09
N ALA A 532 14.57 -35.96 -15.66
CA ALA A 532 15.19 -36.37 -16.93
C ALA A 532 14.48 -35.72 -18.15
N ALA A 533 13.18 -35.42 -18.05
CA ALA A 533 12.43 -34.75 -19.12
C ALA A 533 12.64 -33.22 -19.17
N ALA A 534 13.14 -32.62 -18.09
CA ALA A 534 13.42 -31.19 -18.06
C ALA A 534 14.80 -30.80 -18.63
N GLY A 535 15.63 -31.78 -19.01
CA GLY A 535 16.98 -31.58 -19.55
C GLY A 535 17.08 -31.54 -21.08
N ASP A 536 15.99 -31.86 -21.81
CA ASP A 536 16.02 -31.98 -23.27
C ASP A 536 14.93 -31.13 -23.96
N GLY A 537 14.91 -29.86 -23.63
CA GLY A 537 14.11 -28.81 -24.28
C GLY A 537 15.00 -28.01 -25.19
N GLN A 538 15.10 -28.44 -26.43
CA GLN A 538 15.77 -27.77 -27.55
C GLN A 538 15.26 -26.33 -27.70
N ASP A 539 16.21 -25.42 -27.91
CA ASP A 539 16.03 -24.11 -28.52
C ASP A 539 15.30 -24.24 -29.86
N GLU A 540 14.01 -23.87 -29.92
CA GLU A 540 13.37 -23.55 -31.19
C GLU A 540 13.72 -22.11 -31.57
N GLN A 541 14.71 -22.03 -32.47
CA GLN A 541 14.97 -20.84 -33.29
C GLN A 541 13.75 -20.63 -34.21
N SER A 542 13.09 -19.50 -34.06
CA SER A 542 12.21 -18.94 -35.07
C SER A 542 13.05 -18.18 -36.10
N ASP A 543 13.04 -18.70 -37.32
CA ASP A 543 13.57 -18.09 -38.54
C ASP A 543 13.00 -16.70 -38.80
N GLU A 544 13.87 -15.69 -38.86
CA GLU A 544 13.67 -14.51 -39.70
C GLU A 544 14.69 -14.53 -40.84
N LYS A 545 14.19 -14.76 -42.04
CA LYS A 545 14.91 -14.56 -43.32
C LYS A 545 15.12 -13.07 -43.55
N GLY A 546 16.33 -12.70 -43.90
CA GLY A 546 16.67 -11.39 -44.43
C GLY A 546 18.12 -11.27 -44.86
N ASP A 547 18.33 -11.68 -46.07
CA ASP A 547 19.22 -11.16 -47.14
C ASP A 547 20.75 -11.13 -46.99
N GLU A 548 21.32 -11.66 -48.07
CA GLU A 548 22.72 -11.84 -48.42
C GLU A 548 23.55 -10.54 -48.44
N THR A 549 24.84 -10.60 -48.11
CA THR A 549 25.97 -10.52 -49.05
C THR A 549 27.32 -10.62 -48.34
N ASP A 550 28.16 -11.52 -48.89
CA ASP A 550 29.63 -11.55 -49.07
C ASP A 550 30.59 -10.90 -48.05
N GLU A 551 31.49 -11.62 -47.46
CA GLU A 551 32.85 -11.81 -47.97
C GLU A 551 33.72 -12.69 -47.04
N LYS A 552 34.51 -13.46 -47.70
CA LYS A 552 35.50 -14.49 -47.38
C LYS A 552 36.70 -14.01 -46.52
N MET A 553 37.30 -15.04 -45.95
CA MET A 553 38.76 -15.26 -45.63
C MET A 553 39.21 -14.74 -44.25
N LEU A 554 39.88 -15.49 -43.40
CA LEU A 554 41.02 -16.35 -43.49
C LEU A 554 41.35 -16.94 -42.10
N GLU A 555 41.69 -18.21 -42.06
CA GLU A 555 42.75 -18.87 -41.31
C GLU A 555 42.89 -18.81 -39.79
N ASN A 556 42.75 -19.98 -39.19
CA ASN A 556 43.41 -20.55 -38.02
C ASN A 556 44.98 -20.55 -38.20
N PRO A 557 45.88 -20.81 -37.22
CA PRO A 557 45.69 -21.55 -35.98
C PRO A 557 46.61 -21.14 -34.79
N GLN A 558 46.47 -21.87 -33.68
CA GLN A 558 47.52 -22.32 -32.74
C GLN A 558 47.63 -21.69 -31.33
N ARG A 559 47.33 -22.58 -30.36
CA ARG A 559 48.14 -22.96 -29.17
C ARG A 559 48.68 -21.90 -28.24
N GLY A 560 48.40 -22.10 -26.99
CA GLY A 560 49.23 -21.66 -25.88
C GLY A 560 48.58 -21.83 -24.51
N ARG A 561 48.99 -22.88 -23.86
CA ARG A 561 48.92 -23.20 -22.43
C ARG A 561 49.47 -22.07 -21.52
N PHE A 562 49.08 -22.19 -20.25
CA PHE A 562 49.69 -21.77 -18.97
C PHE A 562 48.95 -20.56 -18.31
N LEU A 563 48.42 -20.67 -17.18
CA LEU A 563 48.62 -21.18 -15.80
C LEU A 563 47.31 -21.08 -15.05
#